data_236b29c29a04ec6eb7be3bb7f6bc4abd
#
_entry.id   236b29c29a04ec6eb7be3bb7f6bc4abd
#
_cell.length_a   1.000
_cell.length_b   1.000
_cell.length_c   1.000
_cell.angle_alpha   90.00
_cell.angle_beta   90.00
_cell.angle_gamma   90.00
#
_symmetry.space_group_name_H-M   'P 1'
#
loop_
_entity.id
_entity.type
_entity.pdbx_description
1 polymer ?
#
loop_
_entity_poly.entity_id
_entity_poly.type
_entity_poly.pdbx_seq_one_letter_code
_entity_poly.pdbx_strand_id
1 'polypeptide(L)'
;MTIIVLTATPGCGKTNHAVWSYIKPAVEAGRVVYVCGIPDLKLTHIKLSMNKLNTWAERTPIDPEEPEGKQKLNNILEGSLIVVDEAAYPWPAVDLKDPPEYIKYLSQHRKHGLDFLVITQSPKFVHPFVLENADRHIHLSQEWSGSKSYEWPEYCANPKLKTNKQNAVKKPYRLIKEAFPLYYSAS
;
A
#
# COMPACT_ATOMS: atom_id res chain seq x y z
N MET A 1 -11.38 -2.07 -4.82
CA MET A 1 -10.12 -2.59 -5.39
C MET A 1 -9.29 -1.41 -5.81
N THR A 2 -8.32 -1.08 -4.97
CA THR A 2 -7.55 0.17 -5.08
C THR A 2 -6.08 -0.06 -4.75
N ILE A 3 -5.21 0.72 -5.35
CA ILE A 3 -3.83 0.91 -4.88
C ILE A 3 -3.79 2.26 -4.16
N ILE A 4 -3.51 2.23 -2.86
CA ILE A 4 -3.39 3.41 -2.01
C ILE A 4 -1.91 3.62 -1.70
N VAL A 5 -1.39 4.78 -2.01
CA VAL A 5 -0.06 5.22 -1.57
C VAL A 5 -0.22 6.07 -0.32
N LEU A 6 0.43 5.67 0.76
CA LEU A 6 0.44 6.39 2.04
C LEU A 6 1.83 6.96 2.29
N THR A 7 1.93 8.27 2.31
CA THR A 7 3.15 9.00 2.65
C THR A 7 2.93 9.89 3.87
N ALA A 8 3.99 10.32 4.52
CA ALA A 8 3.88 11.25 5.63
C ALA A 8 5.18 12.03 5.82
N THR A 9 5.09 13.15 6.51
CA THR A 9 6.26 13.74 7.16
C THR A 9 6.79 12.78 8.23
N PRO A 10 8.11 12.75 8.49
CA PRO A 10 8.68 11.88 9.53
C PRO A 10 7.96 12.04 10.87
N GLY A 11 7.70 10.94 11.55
CA GLY A 11 7.05 10.95 12.87
C GLY A 11 5.53 11.12 12.87
N CYS A 12 4.88 11.31 11.71
CA CYS A 12 3.41 11.48 11.65
C CYS A 12 2.59 10.20 11.82
N GLY A 13 3.22 9.04 12.05
CA GLY A 13 2.50 7.79 12.35
C GLY A 13 1.85 7.12 11.14
N LYS A 14 2.58 6.95 10.04
CA LYS A 14 2.11 6.17 8.87
C LYS A 14 1.62 4.78 9.27
N THR A 15 2.44 4.05 10.03
CA THR A 15 2.12 2.71 10.48
C THR A 15 0.90 2.71 11.40
N ASN A 16 0.78 3.69 12.29
CA ASN A 16 -0.40 3.86 13.15
C ASN A 16 -1.68 4.00 12.31
N HIS A 17 -1.64 4.87 11.31
CA HIS A 17 -2.76 5.07 10.40
C HIS A 17 -3.08 3.82 9.57
N ALA A 18 -2.06 3.15 9.03
CA ALA A 18 -2.21 1.92 8.27
C ALA A 18 -2.86 0.81 9.10
N VAL A 19 -2.39 0.60 10.32
CA VAL A 19 -2.91 -0.44 11.23
C VAL A 19 -4.36 -0.15 11.60
N TRP A 20 -4.67 1.06 12.02
CA TRP A 20 -5.99 1.40 12.54
C TRP A 20 -7.04 1.58 11.44
N SER A 21 -6.69 2.24 10.35
CA SER A 21 -7.67 2.64 9.33
C SER A 21 -7.83 1.64 8.19
N TYR A 22 -6.87 0.73 8.00
CA TYR A 22 -6.88 -0.24 6.90
C TYR A 22 -6.78 -1.68 7.35
N ILE A 23 -5.77 -2.05 8.14
CA ILE A 23 -5.55 -3.45 8.53
C ILE A 23 -6.65 -3.92 9.47
N LYS A 24 -6.89 -3.19 10.55
CA LYS A 24 -7.91 -3.55 11.55
C LYS A 24 -9.30 -3.70 10.93
N PRO A 25 -9.83 -2.76 10.13
CA PRO A 25 -11.13 -2.92 9.49
C PRO A 25 -11.19 -4.11 8.52
N ALA A 26 -10.12 -4.38 7.78
CA ALA A 26 -10.06 -5.52 6.87
C ALA A 26 -10.12 -6.86 7.62
N VAL A 27 -9.38 -6.98 8.71
CA VAL A 27 -9.41 -8.17 9.59
C VAL A 27 -10.79 -8.35 10.22
N GLU A 28 -11.39 -7.30 10.74
CA GLU A 28 -12.74 -7.33 11.33
C GLU A 28 -13.82 -7.70 10.31
N ALA A 29 -13.62 -7.33 9.04
CA ALA A 29 -14.50 -7.71 7.94
C ALA A 29 -14.25 -9.14 7.43
N GLY A 30 -13.33 -9.89 8.02
CA GLY A 30 -13.00 -11.26 7.63
C GLY A 30 -12.15 -11.38 6.36
N ARG A 31 -11.54 -10.27 5.89
CA ARG A 31 -10.62 -10.32 4.76
C ARG A 31 -9.28 -10.92 5.15
N VAL A 32 -8.70 -11.65 4.23
CA VAL A 32 -7.29 -12.06 4.36
C VAL A 32 -6.40 -10.85 4.13
N VAL A 33 -5.46 -10.64 5.03
CA VAL A 33 -4.51 -9.52 4.99
C VAL A 33 -3.10 -10.08 4.94
N TYR A 34 -2.36 -9.72 3.91
CA TYR A 34 -0.93 -10.00 3.77
C TYR A 34 -0.14 -8.75 4.14
N VAL A 35 0.91 -8.92 4.92
CA VAL A 35 1.72 -7.78 5.40
C VAL A 35 3.20 -8.03 5.19
N CYS A 36 3.85 -7.11 4.50
CA CYS A 36 5.30 -7.03 4.36
C CYS A 36 5.80 -5.78 5.08
N GLY A 37 6.64 -5.95 6.10
CA GLY A 37 7.40 -4.86 6.70
C GLY A 37 6.87 -4.25 8.00
N ILE A 38 5.75 -4.68 8.56
CA ILE A 38 5.29 -4.22 9.88
C ILE A 38 5.65 -5.27 10.94
N PRO A 39 6.69 -5.05 11.75
CA PRO A 39 7.09 -6.02 12.78
C PRO A 39 6.09 -6.08 13.93
N ASP A 40 5.98 -7.24 14.56
CA ASP A 40 5.16 -7.50 15.75
C ASP A 40 3.68 -7.09 15.64
N LEU A 41 3.12 -7.12 14.44
CA LEU A 41 1.70 -6.86 14.23
C LEU A 41 0.85 -7.93 14.93
N LYS A 42 -0.03 -7.51 15.83
CA LYS A 42 -0.87 -8.39 16.66
C LYS A 42 -2.20 -8.78 15.99
N LEU A 43 -2.60 -8.07 14.96
CA LEU A 43 -3.79 -8.39 14.17
C LEU A 43 -3.54 -9.64 13.31
N THR A 44 -4.58 -10.43 13.09
CA THR A 44 -4.49 -11.62 12.23
C THR A 44 -4.06 -11.23 10.81
N HIS A 45 -2.95 -11.78 10.35
CA HIS A 45 -2.39 -11.53 9.03
C HIS A 45 -1.47 -12.66 8.59
N ILE A 46 -1.15 -12.67 7.30
CA ILE A 46 -0.12 -13.52 6.72
C ILE A 46 1.12 -12.66 6.48
N LYS A 47 2.21 -12.99 7.15
CA LYS A 47 3.48 -12.28 6.98
C LYS A 47 4.13 -12.64 5.65
N LEU A 48 4.51 -11.63 4.88
CA LEU A 48 5.29 -11.77 3.65
C LEU A 48 6.72 -11.25 3.85
N SER A 49 7.71 -12.04 3.44
CA SER A 49 9.04 -11.52 3.14
C SER A 49 9.01 -10.75 1.82
N MET A 50 10.02 -9.92 1.55
CA MET A 50 10.12 -9.20 0.27
C MET A 50 10.12 -10.17 -0.93
N ASN A 51 10.83 -11.32 -0.82
CA ASN A 51 10.86 -12.32 -1.88
C ASN A 51 9.49 -12.95 -2.13
N LYS A 52 8.75 -13.28 -1.07
CA LYS A 52 7.38 -13.83 -1.20
C LYS A 52 6.41 -12.78 -1.72
N LEU A 53 6.52 -11.53 -1.29
CA LEU A 53 5.72 -10.45 -1.85
C LEU A 53 5.88 -10.38 -3.37
N ASN A 54 7.11 -10.48 -3.88
CA ASN A 54 7.39 -10.37 -5.30
C ASN A 54 6.93 -11.58 -6.13
N THR A 55 6.37 -12.60 -5.51
CA THR A 55 5.67 -13.71 -6.18
C THR A 55 4.16 -13.52 -6.29
N TRP A 56 3.62 -12.37 -5.84
CA TRP A 56 2.18 -12.13 -5.80
C TRP A 56 1.51 -12.25 -7.17
N ALA A 57 2.20 -11.86 -8.24
CA ALA A 57 1.69 -11.86 -9.62
C ALA A 57 1.84 -13.21 -10.34
N GLU A 58 2.45 -14.21 -9.70
CA GLU A 58 2.53 -15.56 -10.26
C GLU A 58 1.13 -16.17 -10.36
N ARG A 59 0.79 -16.66 -11.55
CA ARG A 59 -0.54 -17.11 -11.88
C ARG A 59 -0.54 -18.26 -12.87
N THR A 60 -1.62 -19.02 -12.88
CA THR A 60 -1.87 -20.10 -13.83
C THR A 60 -3.24 -19.94 -14.48
N PRO A 61 -3.40 -20.33 -15.75
CA PRO A 61 -4.70 -20.40 -16.39
C PRO A 61 -5.66 -21.29 -15.59
N ILE A 62 -6.92 -20.88 -15.46
CA ILE A 62 -7.96 -21.74 -14.87
C ILE A 62 -8.30 -22.87 -15.84
N ASP A 63 -8.37 -22.54 -17.13
CA ASP A 63 -8.52 -23.52 -18.21
C ASP A 63 -7.19 -23.67 -18.95
N PRO A 64 -6.57 -24.87 -18.91
CA PRO A 64 -5.32 -25.13 -19.62
C PRO A 64 -5.43 -25.01 -21.13
N GLU A 65 -6.65 -25.15 -21.70
CA GLU A 65 -6.90 -25.00 -23.15
C GLU A 65 -7.05 -23.53 -23.56
N GLU A 66 -7.27 -22.62 -22.58
CA GLU A 66 -7.36 -21.17 -22.79
C GLU A 66 -6.27 -20.44 -21.97
N PRO A 67 -4.99 -20.53 -22.35
CA PRO A 67 -3.88 -19.96 -21.55
C PRO A 67 -3.95 -18.43 -21.40
N GLU A 68 -4.64 -17.74 -22.30
CA GLU A 68 -4.87 -16.28 -22.22
C GLU A 68 -6.20 -15.91 -21.56
N GLY A 69 -6.97 -16.91 -21.13
CA GLY A 69 -8.26 -16.75 -20.46
C GLY A 69 -8.13 -16.29 -19.01
N LYS A 70 -9.12 -16.66 -18.21
CA LYS A 70 -9.09 -16.37 -16.77
C LYS A 70 -7.91 -17.06 -16.09
N GLN A 71 -7.20 -16.30 -15.28
CA GLN A 71 -6.05 -16.79 -14.53
C GLN A 71 -6.31 -16.70 -13.02
N LYS A 72 -5.72 -17.62 -12.28
CA LYS A 72 -5.75 -17.69 -10.82
C LYS A 72 -4.38 -17.35 -10.27
N LEU A 73 -4.33 -16.53 -9.23
CA LEU A 73 -3.09 -16.27 -8.50
C LEU A 73 -2.65 -17.53 -7.72
N ASN A 74 -1.34 -17.81 -7.74
CA ASN A 74 -0.78 -19.01 -7.12
C ASN A 74 -0.53 -18.84 -5.63
N ASN A 75 -0.11 -17.64 -5.21
CA ASN A 75 0.45 -17.41 -3.87
C ASN A 75 -0.38 -16.46 -3.01
N ILE A 76 -1.35 -15.78 -3.60
CA ILE A 76 -2.20 -14.79 -2.94
C ILE A 76 -3.67 -15.16 -3.15
N LEU A 77 -4.45 -15.11 -2.07
CA LEU A 77 -5.90 -15.29 -2.15
C LEU A 77 -6.54 -14.05 -2.78
N GLU A 78 -7.35 -14.27 -3.80
CA GLU A 78 -8.13 -13.19 -4.43
C GLU A 78 -9.05 -12.50 -3.42
N GLY A 79 -9.27 -11.21 -3.59
CA GLY A 79 -10.07 -10.40 -2.67
C GLY A 79 -9.32 -9.91 -1.42
N SER A 80 -8.03 -10.19 -1.30
CA SER A 80 -7.22 -9.83 -0.13
C SER A 80 -6.75 -8.39 -0.13
N LEU A 81 -6.34 -7.92 1.05
CA LEU A 81 -5.55 -6.70 1.23
C LEU A 81 -4.06 -7.07 1.34
N ILE A 82 -3.22 -6.41 0.56
CA ILE A 82 -1.76 -6.55 0.63
C ILE A 82 -1.17 -5.24 1.11
N VAL A 83 -0.47 -5.28 2.23
CA VAL A 83 0.18 -4.11 2.84
C VAL A 83 1.69 -4.23 2.64
N VAL A 84 2.28 -3.19 2.07
CA VAL A 84 3.72 -3.10 1.80
C VAL A 84 4.25 -1.87 2.53
N ASP A 85 4.88 -2.08 3.68
CA ASP A 85 5.57 -1.01 4.41
C ASP A 85 7.01 -0.89 3.94
N GLU A 86 7.56 0.30 4.01
CA GLU A 86 8.88 0.64 3.48
C GLU A 86 9.06 0.17 2.02
N ALA A 87 8.10 0.51 1.18
CA ALA A 87 7.94 -0.03 -0.18
C ALA A 87 9.16 0.20 -1.10
N ALA A 88 10.04 1.14 -0.77
CA ALA A 88 11.28 1.36 -1.51
C ALA A 88 12.25 0.17 -1.45
N TYR A 89 12.14 -0.71 -0.46
CA TYR A 89 12.99 -1.91 -0.36
C TYR A 89 12.53 -3.03 -1.28
N PRO A 90 11.28 -3.54 -1.20
CA PRO A 90 10.83 -4.59 -2.10
C PRO A 90 10.59 -4.11 -3.53
N TRP A 91 10.27 -2.84 -3.73
CA TRP A 91 9.91 -2.26 -5.03
C TRP A 91 10.73 -0.99 -5.34
N PRO A 92 12.06 -1.12 -5.45
CA PRO A 92 12.94 0.01 -5.70
C PRO A 92 12.77 0.61 -7.09
N ALA A 93 13.15 1.88 -7.24
CA ALA A 93 13.17 2.60 -8.52
C ALA A 93 14.35 2.17 -9.41
N VAL A 94 14.35 0.90 -9.79
CA VAL A 94 15.32 0.28 -10.71
C VAL A 94 14.56 -0.40 -11.85
N ASP A 95 15.27 -0.80 -12.88
CA ASP A 95 14.70 -1.51 -14.04
C ASP A 95 13.53 -0.76 -14.70
N LEU A 96 13.68 0.56 -14.86
CA LEU A 96 12.61 1.43 -15.33
C LEU A 96 12.18 1.15 -16.78
N LYS A 97 13.07 0.60 -17.61
CA LYS A 97 12.79 0.29 -19.02
C LYS A 97 12.04 -1.03 -19.17
N ASP A 98 12.35 -2.00 -18.33
CA ASP A 98 11.73 -3.31 -18.33
C ASP A 98 11.43 -3.74 -16.87
N PRO A 99 10.35 -3.21 -16.28
CA PRO A 99 9.98 -3.56 -14.92
C PRO A 99 9.71 -5.05 -14.78
N PRO A 100 10.02 -5.66 -13.63
CA PRO A 100 9.68 -7.05 -13.38
C PRO A 100 8.15 -7.27 -13.39
N GLU A 101 7.74 -8.51 -13.64
CA GLU A 101 6.32 -8.86 -13.80
C GLU A 101 5.46 -8.47 -12.59
N TYR A 102 5.96 -8.63 -11.36
CA TYR A 102 5.24 -8.24 -10.16
C TYR A 102 5.01 -6.72 -10.03
N ILE A 103 5.72 -5.90 -10.79
CA ILE A 103 5.48 -4.47 -10.92
C ILE A 103 4.50 -4.20 -12.07
N LYS A 104 4.76 -4.76 -13.27
CA LYS A 104 3.88 -4.60 -14.44
C LYS A 104 2.45 -5.03 -14.17
N TYR A 105 2.29 -6.15 -13.45
CA TYR A 105 0.99 -6.74 -13.20
C TYR A 105 0.14 -5.97 -12.18
N LEU A 106 0.70 -4.98 -11.47
CA LEU A 106 -0.07 -4.10 -10.59
C LEU A 106 -1.25 -3.43 -11.31
N SER A 107 -1.10 -3.12 -12.60
CA SER A 107 -2.19 -2.58 -13.43
C SER A 107 -3.42 -3.52 -13.53
N GLN A 108 -3.24 -4.81 -13.23
CA GLN A 108 -4.28 -5.84 -13.33
C GLN A 108 -4.84 -6.29 -11.97
N HIS A 109 -4.42 -5.67 -10.87
CA HIS A 109 -4.83 -6.06 -9.50
C HIS A 109 -6.34 -6.16 -9.30
N ARG A 110 -7.10 -5.31 -10.01
CA ARG A 110 -8.57 -5.29 -9.94
C ARG A 110 -9.21 -6.57 -10.45
N LYS A 111 -8.58 -7.27 -11.41
CA LYS A 111 -9.09 -8.56 -11.93
C LYS A 111 -9.17 -9.63 -10.84
N HIS A 112 -8.32 -9.51 -9.81
CA HIS A 112 -8.23 -10.45 -8.69
C HIS A 112 -8.85 -9.91 -7.40
N GLY A 113 -9.52 -8.78 -7.47
CA GLY A 113 -10.16 -8.17 -6.30
C GLY A 113 -9.19 -7.68 -5.22
N LEU A 114 -7.92 -7.45 -5.57
CA LEU A 114 -6.89 -7.06 -4.61
C LEU A 114 -6.92 -5.56 -4.31
N ASP A 115 -6.66 -5.23 -3.05
CA ASP A 115 -6.27 -3.90 -2.61
C ASP A 115 -4.81 -3.92 -2.18
N PHE A 116 -4.07 -2.88 -2.54
CA PHE A 116 -2.70 -2.65 -2.07
C PHE A 116 -2.63 -1.37 -1.25
N LEU A 117 -1.99 -1.46 -0.08
CA LEU A 117 -1.60 -0.31 0.71
C LEU A 117 -0.07 -0.20 0.68
N VAL A 118 0.43 0.79 -0.04
CA VAL A 118 1.85 1.03 -0.26
C VAL A 118 2.30 2.17 0.62
N ILE A 119 3.14 1.89 1.60
CA ILE A 119 3.59 2.85 2.61
C ILE A 119 5.05 3.20 2.36
N THR A 120 5.37 4.49 2.30
CA THR A 120 6.74 4.96 2.13
C THR A 120 6.95 6.38 2.67
N GLN A 121 8.14 6.64 3.19
CA GLN A 121 8.60 8.01 3.50
C GLN A 121 9.24 8.67 2.28
N SER A 122 9.77 7.87 1.37
CA SER A 122 10.60 8.32 0.25
C SER A 122 10.07 7.80 -1.08
N PRO A 123 8.94 8.33 -1.57
CA PRO A 123 8.33 7.85 -2.80
C PRO A 123 9.26 7.91 -4.02
N LYS A 124 10.22 8.82 -4.04
CA LYS A 124 11.23 8.92 -5.12
C LYS A 124 12.08 7.65 -5.28
N PHE A 125 12.17 6.79 -4.26
CA PHE A 125 12.89 5.52 -4.31
C PHE A 125 12.00 4.32 -4.60
N VAL A 126 10.68 4.52 -4.64
CA VAL A 126 9.70 3.51 -5.06
C VAL A 126 9.60 3.52 -6.59
N HIS A 127 9.45 2.34 -7.17
CA HIS A 127 9.33 2.21 -8.62
C HIS A 127 8.19 3.09 -9.17
N PRO A 128 8.44 3.94 -10.18
CA PRO A 128 7.44 4.90 -10.69
C PRO A 128 6.13 4.25 -11.13
N PHE A 129 6.19 3.05 -11.71
CA PHE A 129 5.00 2.32 -12.15
C PHE A 129 4.04 2.00 -11.00
N VAL A 130 4.56 1.76 -9.79
CA VAL A 130 3.72 1.56 -8.58
C VAL A 130 2.94 2.83 -8.27
N LEU A 131 3.62 3.97 -8.29
CA LEU A 131 3.03 5.29 -7.99
C LEU A 131 2.02 5.72 -9.06
N GLU A 132 2.32 5.47 -10.33
CA GLU A 132 1.43 5.77 -11.47
C GLU A 132 0.13 4.95 -11.45
N ASN A 133 0.16 3.75 -10.86
CA ASN A 133 -1.03 2.92 -10.69
C ASN A 133 -1.82 3.23 -9.41
N ALA A 134 -1.42 4.23 -8.63
CA ALA A 134 -2.15 4.61 -7.42
C ALA A 134 -3.53 5.20 -7.77
N ASP A 135 -4.56 4.64 -7.18
CA ASP A 135 -5.93 5.14 -7.27
C ASP A 135 -6.21 6.23 -6.22
N ARG A 136 -5.40 6.26 -5.17
CA ARG A 136 -5.48 7.25 -4.09
C ARG A 136 -4.08 7.49 -3.51
N HIS A 137 -3.78 8.74 -3.20
CA HIS A 137 -2.61 9.12 -2.42
C HIS A 137 -3.06 9.84 -1.15
N ILE A 138 -2.62 9.33 0.00
CA ILE A 138 -2.86 9.93 1.30
C ILE A 138 -1.53 10.41 1.86
N HIS A 139 -1.46 11.68 2.20
CA HIS A 139 -0.28 12.28 2.85
C HIS A 139 -0.64 12.82 4.23
N LEU A 140 0.04 12.30 5.25
CA LEU A 140 -0.09 12.77 6.63
C LEU A 140 0.94 13.87 6.89
N SER A 141 0.48 15.02 7.31
CA SER A 141 1.33 16.19 7.55
C SER A 141 1.14 16.72 8.96
N GLN A 142 2.27 16.97 9.65
CA GLN A 142 2.24 17.71 10.89
C GLN A 142 2.50 19.18 10.58
N GLU A 143 1.54 20.02 10.92
CA GLU A 143 1.60 21.46 10.74
C GLU A 143 1.52 22.16 12.09
N TRP A 144 1.92 23.45 12.13
CA TRP A 144 1.82 24.25 13.35
C TRP A 144 0.37 24.37 13.86
N SER A 145 -0.62 24.26 12.98
CA SER A 145 -2.05 24.29 13.29
C SER A 145 -2.64 22.91 13.64
N GLY A 146 -1.80 21.88 13.77
CA GLY A 146 -2.21 20.50 14.03
C GLY A 146 -1.94 19.56 12.85
N SER A 147 -2.09 18.27 13.10
CA SER A 147 -1.86 17.25 12.07
C SER A 147 -3.05 17.16 11.14
N LYS A 148 -2.77 16.96 9.85
CA LYS A 148 -3.76 16.87 8.78
C LYS A 148 -3.44 15.74 7.83
N SER A 149 -4.49 15.16 7.27
CA SER A 149 -4.45 14.19 6.19
C SER A 149 -4.92 14.88 4.91
N TYR A 150 -4.16 14.70 3.85
CA TYR A 150 -4.49 15.17 2.51
C TYR A 150 -4.68 13.97 1.60
N GLU A 151 -5.71 13.97 0.79
CA GLU A 151 -6.03 12.87 -0.11
C GLU A 151 -6.28 13.37 -1.53
N TRP A 152 -5.63 12.71 -2.49
CA TRP A 152 -5.81 12.93 -3.93
C TRP A 152 -6.31 11.64 -4.60
N PRO A 153 -7.06 11.75 -5.72
CA PRO A 153 -7.55 10.61 -6.50
C PRO A 153 -6.46 9.94 -7.35
N GLU A 154 -5.23 10.42 -7.27
CA GLU A 154 -4.05 9.90 -7.96
C GLU A 154 -2.79 10.25 -7.17
N TYR A 155 -1.63 9.70 -7.56
CA TYR A 155 -0.38 10.04 -6.90
C TYR A 155 -0.02 11.53 -7.11
N CYS A 156 0.24 12.21 -6.03
CA CYS A 156 0.70 13.60 -6.00
C CYS A 156 2.20 13.65 -5.70
N ALA A 157 3.02 14.01 -6.69
CA ALA A 157 4.47 14.03 -6.56
C ALA A 157 4.98 15.06 -5.53
N ASN A 158 4.26 16.15 -5.35
CA ASN A 158 4.64 17.25 -4.45
C ASN A 158 3.51 17.59 -3.45
N PRO A 159 3.25 16.70 -2.46
CA PRO A 159 2.12 16.88 -1.54
C PRO A 159 2.29 18.08 -0.59
N LYS A 160 3.50 18.63 -0.50
CA LYS A 160 3.79 19.80 0.35
C LYS A 160 3.47 21.13 -0.32
N LEU A 161 3.34 21.17 -1.64
CA LEU A 161 3.01 22.40 -2.35
C LEU A 161 1.59 22.89 -1.99
N LYS A 162 1.48 24.20 -1.71
CA LYS A 162 0.21 24.83 -1.33
C LYS A 162 -0.88 24.62 -2.39
N THR A 163 -0.52 24.75 -3.67
CA THR A 163 -1.45 24.53 -4.79
C THR A 163 -1.98 23.11 -4.82
N ASN A 164 -1.13 22.11 -4.60
CA ASN A 164 -1.55 20.72 -4.56
C ASN A 164 -2.45 20.43 -3.34
N LYS A 165 -2.12 21.00 -2.18
CA LYS A 165 -2.95 20.89 -0.98
C LYS A 165 -4.35 21.50 -1.14
N GLN A 166 -4.50 22.52 -1.96
CA GLN A 166 -5.81 23.12 -2.25
C GLN A 166 -6.73 22.18 -3.03
N ASN A 167 -6.16 21.29 -3.83
CA ASN A 167 -6.89 20.30 -4.65
C ASN A 167 -7.12 18.98 -3.93
N ALA A 168 -6.66 18.84 -2.69
CA ALA A 168 -6.82 17.64 -1.89
C ALA A 168 -8.08 17.68 -1.02
N VAL A 169 -8.63 16.50 -0.74
CA VAL A 169 -9.58 16.35 0.37
C VAL A 169 -8.79 16.40 1.68
N LYS A 170 -9.10 17.39 2.51
CA LYS A 170 -8.39 17.68 3.74
C LYS A 170 -9.21 17.26 4.95
N LYS A 171 -8.59 16.52 5.85
CA LYS A 171 -9.22 16.09 7.11
C LYS A 171 -8.27 16.33 8.28
N PRO A 172 -8.79 16.65 9.48
CA PRO A 172 -7.98 16.61 10.68
C PRO A 172 -7.49 15.16 10.90
N TYR A 173 -6.27 15.03 11.39
CA TYR A 173 -5.65 13.73 11.67
C TYR A 173 -5.01 13.75 13.04
N ARG A 174 -5.06 12.63 13.73
CA ARG A 174 -4.34 12.41 14.99
C ARG A 174 -3.88 10.96 15.10
N LEU A 175 -2.81 10.76 15.83
CA LEU A 175 -2.38 9.42 16.23
C LEU A 175 -3.44 8.77 17.11
N ILE A 176 -3.74 7.52 16.81
CA ILE A 176 -4.68 6.71 17.58
C ILE A 176 -3.89 5.93 18.63
N LYS A 177 -4.10 6.24 19.90
CA LYS A 177 -3.37 5.61 21.02
C LYS A 177 -3.65 4.10 21.10
N GLU A 178 -4.86 3.70 20.80
CA GLU A 178 -5.32 2.31 20.82
C GLU A 178 -4.64 1.44 19.75
N ALA A 179 -4.06 2.04 18.72
CA ALA A 179 -3.32 1.31 17.69
C ALA A 179 -1.92 0.90 18.16
N PHE A 180 -1.26 1.66 19.04
CA PHE A 180 0.12 1.39 19.43
C PHE A 180 0.37 -0.02 20.00
N PRO A 181 -0.50 -0.60 20.85
CA PRO A 181 -0.31 -1.97 21.33
C PRO A 181 -0.40 -3.04 20.25
N LEU A 182 -0.92 -2.71 19.07
CA LEU A 182 -1.16 -3.66 17.99
C LEU A 182 0.05 -3.91 17.09
N TYR A 183 1.09 -3.10 17.21
CA TYR A 183 2.28 -3.22 16.35
C TYR A 183 3.52 -2.66 17.05
N TYR A 184 4.70 -2.99 16.51
CA TYR A 184 5.95 -2.34 16.86
C TYR A 184 6.39 -1.40 15.73
N SER A 185 6.78 -0.18 16.06
CA SER A 185 7.40 0.77 15.14
C SER A 185 8.75 1.17 15.69
N ALA A 186 9.79 1.01 14.88
CA ALA A 186 11.16 1.43 15.21
C ALA A 186 11.39 2.93 14.91
N SER A 187 10.38 3.64 14.43
CA SER A 187 10.47 5.06 14.07
C SER A 187 9.94 5.98 15.15
#